data_39c59172b0b30ca850ab078b09c127da
#
_entry.id   39c59172b0b30ca850ab078b09c127da
#
_cell.length_a   1.000
_cell.length_b   1.000
_cell.length_c   1.000
_cell.angle_alpha   90.00
_cell.angle_beta   90.00
_cell.angle_gamma   90.00
#
_symmetry.space_group_name_H-M   'P 1'
#
loop_
_entity.id
_entity.type
_entity.pdbx_description
1 polymer ?
#
loop_
_entity_poly.entity_id
_entity_poly.type
_entity_poly.pdbx_seq_one_letter_code
_entity_poly.pdbx_strand_id
1 'polypeptide(L)'
;MSDQPSDTQPSDWMRAAPGVPVIPFVNWGGLQALYVKEVRRFFKVQLQTIWAPAITTLLFLVIFTVALGRTGRTVMGEPLANFLAPGLIMMGMMQNAFANASFTLLVGKMQGTIIDYLMPPLSTGELMTGLVASSVTRAVLVGGAVWLMMLFWPGVDVSPEHLWAVVWFGLMGSALLSFLGLLTSIWAEKFDHSAAITNFVVAPLSLLSGTFYAVDSLSPTFRAISHANPFFYAISGFRYGFVGVSDSPILLGALSLLALNVALGILCYCLLRSGWKLKA
;
A
#
# COMPACT_ATOMS: atom_id res chain seq x y z
N MET A 1 14.64 -82.83 -0.99
CA MET A 1 13.55 -81.80 -0.97
C MET A 1 14.16 -80.55 -0.41
N SER A 2 14.51 -79.64 -1.26
CA SER A 2 15.21 -78.38 -0.93
C SER A 2 14.13 -77.26 -0.84
N ASP A 3 13.88 -76.81 0.38
CA ASP A 3 13.10 -75.62 0.60
C ASP A 3 13.91 -74.41 0.18
N GLN A 4 13.52 -73.76 -0.93
CA GLN A 4 13.99 -72.42 -1.27
C GLN A 4 13.18 -71.42 -0.45
N PRO A 5 13.82 -70.42 0.19
CA PRO A 5 13.12 -69.31 0.79
C PRO A 5 12.51 -68.43 -0.33
N SER A 6 11.20 -68.17 -0.24
CA SER A 6 10.50 -67.26 -1.14
C SER A 6 11.06 -65.86 -0.98
N ASP A 7 11.65 -65.35 -2.08
CA ASP A 7 12.01 -63.95 -2.26
C ASP A 7 10.72 -63.11 -2.16
N THR A 8 10.36 -62.67 -0.96
CA THR A 8 9.36 -61.65 -0.80
C THR A 8 9.99 -60.32 -1.23
N GLN A 9 9.74 -59.94 -2.49
CA GLN A 9 10.07 -58.59 -2.96
C GLN A 9 9.41 -57.55 -2.02
N PRO A 10 10.16 -56.51 -1.61
CA PRO A 10 9.60 -55.46 -0.80
C PRO A 10 8.42 -54.86 -1.53
N SER A 11 7.26 -54.80 -0.85
CA SER A 11 6.04 -54.25 -1.37
C SER A 11 6.23 -52.82 -1.89
N ASP A 12 5.55 -52.48 -2.96
CA ASP A 12 5.66 -51.19 -3.70
C ASP A 12 5.50 -49.93 -2.84
N TRP A 13 4.98 -50.04 -1.59
CA TRP A 13 4.90 -48.93 -0.65
C TRP A 13 6.26 -48.53 -0.03
N MET A 14 7.30 -49.34 -0.18
CA MET A 14 8.70 -48.98 0.18
C MET A 14 9.45 -48.26 -0.94
N ARG A 15 8.83 -48.07 -2.10
CA ARG A 15 9.44 -47.32 -3.19
C ARG A 15 9.43 -45.84 -2.85
N ALA A 16 10.63 -45.36 -2.56
CA ALA A 16 11.05 -43.96 -2.48
C ALA A 16 10.04 -43.02 -1.77
N ALA A 17 10.38 -42.61 -0.57
CA ALA A 17 9.80 -41.42 0.00
C ALA A 17 9.73 -40.33 -1.09
N PRO A 18 8.58 -39.64 -1.27
CA PRO A 18 8.48 -38.58 -2.24
C PRO A 18 9.68 -37.66 -2.05
N GLY A 19 10.46 -37.49 -3.12
CA GLY A 19 11.70 -36.73 -3.06
C GLY A 19 11.44 -35.37 -2.41
N VAL A 20 12.38 -34.92 -1.58
CA VAL A 20 12.28 -33.58 -0.97
C VAL A 20 12.00 -32.60 -2.10
N PRO A 21 10.89 -31.84 -2.06
CA PRO A 21 10.55 -30.93 -3.13
C PRO A 21 11.69 -29.93 -3.31
N VAL A 22 12.28 -29.90 -4.51
CA VAL A 22 13.33 -28.94 -4.86
C VAL A 22 12.65 -27.60 -5.05
N ILE A 23 12.83 -26.70 -4.09
CA ILE A 23 12.32 -25.35 -4.17
C ILE A 23 13.25 -24.55 -5.07
N PRO A 24 12.79 -23.98 -6.21
CA PRO A 24 13.62 -23.14 -7.06
C PRO A 24 14.08 -21.89 -6.30
N PHE A 25 15.09 -21.18 -6.84
CA PHE A 25 15.64 -19.96 -6.23
C PHE A 25 14.58 -18.92 -5.83
N VAL A 26 13.47 -18.86 -6.58
CA VAL A 26 12.26 -18.08 -6.23
C VAL A 26 11.09 -19.06 -6.11
N ASN A 27 10.48 -19.11 -4.95
CA ASN A 27 9.28 -19.92 -4.69
C ASN A 27 8.02 -19.19 -5.17
N TRP A 28 7.80 -19.16 -6.49
CA TRP A 28 6.64 -18.53 -7.10
C TRP A 28 5.30 -19.07 -6.56
N GLY A 29 5.20 -20.37 -6.32
CA GLY A 29 3.99 -20.99 -5.77
C GLY A 29 3.68 -20.51 -4.36
N GLY A 30 4.69 -20.44 -3.50
CA GLY A 30 4.57 -19.92 -2.14
C GLY A 30 4.24 -18.42 -2.12
N LEU A 31 4.93 -17.62 -2.96
CA LEU A 31 4.65 -16.20 -3.11
C LEU A 31 3.22 -15.93 -3.58
N GLN A 32 2.76 -16.67 -4.61
CA GLN A 32 1.40 -16.56 -5.12
C GLN A 32 0.37 -16.96 -4.07
N ALA A 33 0.62 -18.05 -3.33
CA ALA A 33 -0.27 -18.50 -2.25
C ALA A 33 -0.41 -17.43 -1.15
N LEU A 34 0.72 -16.84 -0.72
CA LEU A 34 0.72 -15.75 0.25
C LEU A 34 -0.04 -14.53 -0.27
N TYR A 35 0.27 -14.07 -1.48
CA TYR A 35 -0.39 -12.93 -2.10
C TYR A 35 -1.91 -13.13 -2.20
N VAL A 36 -2.35 -14.28 -2.71
CA VAL A 36 -3.78 -14.62 -2.83
C VAL A 36 -4.45 -14.72 -1.46
N LYS A 37 -3.79 -15.29 -0.44
CA LYS A 37 -4.28 -15.30 0.95
C LYS A 37 -4.55 -13.88 1.44
N GLU A 38 -3.60 -12.97 1.26
CA GLU A 38 -3.73 -11.58 1.71
C GLU A 38 -4.80 -10.80 0.94
N VAL A 39 -4.88 -10.99 -0.39
CA VAL A 39 -5.94 -10.40 -1.22
C VAL A 39 -7.31 -10.91 -0.80
N ARG A 40 -7.48 -12.21 -0.62
CA ARG A 40 -8.75 -12.79 -0.14
C ARG A 40 -9.13 -12.30 1.25
N ARG A 41 -8.16 -12.01 2.11
CA ARG A 41 -8.41 -11.48 3.46
C ARG A 41 -9.18 -10.16 3.41
N PHE A 42 -8.71 -9.18 2.63
CA PHE A 42 -9.40 -7.88 2.56
C PHE A 42 -10.67 -7.93 1.70
N PHE A 43 -10.76 -8.82 0.71
CA PHE A 43 -11.99 -9.00 -0.09
C PHE A 43 -13.14 -9.57 0.73
N LYS A 44 -12.89 -10.41 1.74
CA LYS A 44 -13.94 -10.92 2.63
C LYS A 44 -14.71 -9.80 3.36
N VAL A 45 -14.07 -8.66 3.56
CA VAL A 45 -14.64 -7.48 4.23
C VAL A 45 -14.62 -6.25 3.31
N GLN A 46 -14.84 -6.45 2.00
CA GLN A 46 -14.72 -5.41 0.97
C GLN A 46 -15.59 -4.17 1.22
N LEU A 47 -16.75 -4.32 1.84
CA LEU A 47 -17.60 -3.18 2.19
C LEU A 47 -16.87 -2.19 3.10
N GLN A 48 -16.15 -2.70 4.09
CA GLN A 48 -15.37 -1.89 5.03
C GLN A 48 -14.03 -1.45 4.47
N THR A 49 -13.39 -2.28 3.63
CA THR A 49 -11.99 -2.06 3.22
C THR A 49 -11.86 -1.30 1.92
N ILE A 50 -12.86 -1.32 1.05
CA ILE A 50 -12.85 -0.66 -0.26
C ILE A 50 -13.95 0.40 -0.33
N TRP A 51 -15.21 0.00 -0.11
CA TRP A 51 -16.34 0.89 -0.33
C TRP A 51 -16.48 1.97 0.74
N ALA A 52 -16.28 1.67 2.01
CA ALA A 52 -16.37 2.69 3.06
C ALA A 52 -15.32 3.81 2.89
N PRO A 53 -14.02 3.54 2.66
CA PRO A 53 -13.05 4.57 2.31
C PRO A 53 -13.41 5.35 1.05
N ALA A 54 -13.94 4.67 0.01
CA ALA A 54 -14.32 5.31 -1.23
C ALA A 54 -15.47 6.31 -1.02
N ILE A 55 -16.52 5.92 -0.29
CA ILE A 55 -17.64 6.80 0.05
C ILE A 55 -17.16 7.97 0.92
N THR A 56 -16.31 7.72 1.92
CA THR A 56 -15.78 8.81 2.77
C THR A 56 -14.96 9.80 1.96
N THR A 57 -14.14 9.34 1.02
CA THR A 57 -13.34 10.21 0.15
C THR A 57 -14.23 11.04 -0.78
N LEU A 58 -15.25 10.42 -1.37
CA LEU A 58 -16.25 11.13 -2.18
C LEU A 58 -16.98 12.18 -1.34
N LEU A 59 -17.38 11.84 -0.11
CA LEU A 59 -18.04 12.78 0.79
C LEU A 59 -17.15 14.00 1.10
N PHE A 60 -15.86 13.79 1.32
CA PHE A 60 -14.90 14.91 1.46
C PHE A 60 -14.91 15.80 0.20
N LEU A 61 -14.82 15.21 -0.99
CA LEU A 61 -14.89 16.00 -2.23
C LEU A 61 -16.17 16.84 -2.29
N VAL A 62 -17.32 16.21 -2.03
CA VAL A 62 -18.63 16.89 -2.05
C VAL A 62 -18.68 18.04 -1.05
N ILE A 63 -18.26 17.78 0.20
CA ILE A 63 -18.27 18.82 1.26
C ILE A 63 -17.39 20.00 0.84
N PHE A 64 -16.16 19.75 0.39
CA PHE A 64 -15.24 20.82 0.01
C PHE A 64 -15.71 21.57 -1.23
N THR A 65 -16.25 20.87 -2.24
CA THR A 65 -16.78 21.52 -3.46
C THR A 65 -18.05 22.32 -3.19
N VAL A 66 -18.96 21.81 -2.38
CA VAL A 66 -20.19 22.54 -2.01
C VAL A 66 -19.91 23.70 -1.06
N ALA A 67 -19.04 23.50 -0.06
CA ALA A 67 -18.73 24.54 0.92
C ALA A 67 -17.85 25.66 0.35
N LEU A 68 -16.86 25.33 -0.49
CA LEU A 68 -15.86 26.27 -0.98
C LEU A 68 -15.99 26.58 -2.48
N GLY A 69 -16.65 25.72 -3.25
CA GLY A 69 -16.79 25.86 -4.71
C GLY A 69 -17.84 26.88 -5.17
N ARG A 70 -18.76 27.30 -4.27
CA ARG A 70 -19.80 28.31 -4.57
C ARG A 70 -19.25 29.67 -5.02
N THR A 71 -17.98 29.96 -4.75
CA THR A 71 -17.32 31.23 -5.09
C THR A 71 -16.59 31.19 -6.44
N GLY A 72 -16.70 30.10 -7.23
CA GLY A 72 -15.95 29.96 -8.49
C GLY A 72 -14.43 29.89 -8.25
N ARG A 73 -14.01 29.40 -7.09
CA ARG A 73 -12.60 29.38 -6.68
C ARG A 73 -11.80 28.44 -7.56
N THR A 74 -10.75 28.97 -8.17
CA THR A 74 -9.73 28.20 -8.90
C THR A 74 -8.47 28.08 -8.05
N VAL A 75 -7.77 26.95 -8.17
CA VAL A 75 -6.48 26.71 -7.55
C VAL A 75 -5.51 26.26 -8.66
N MET A 76 -4.39 26.97 -8.82
CA MET A 76 -3.43 26.75 -9.91
C MET A 76 -4.03 26.80 -11.32
N GLY A 77 -5.09 27.61 -11.50
CA GLY A 77 -5.80 27.73 -12.78
C GLY A 77 -6.92 26.73 -13.00
N GLU A 78 -7.03 25.71 -12.17
CA GLU A 78 -8.03 24.64 -12.27
C GLU A 78 -9.23 24.87 -11.33
N PRO A 79 -10.43 24.41 -11.69
CA PRO A 79 -11.56 24.37 -10.77
C PRO A 79 -11.19 23.61 -9.50
N LEU A 80 -11.65 24.12 -8.34
CA LEU A 80 -11.33 23.51 -7.05
C LEU A 80 -11.61 22.00 -6.99
N ALA A 81 -12.70 21.57 -7.62
CA ALA A 81 -13.08 20.15 -7.66
C ALA A 81 -12.03 19.28 -8.40
N ASN A 82 -11.57 19.73 -9.55
CA ASN A 82 -10.57 19.04 -10.36
C ASN A 82 -9.20 19.00 -9.66
N PHE A 83 -8.86 20.05 -8.92
CA PHE A 83 -7.65 20.12 -8.13
C PHE A 83 -7.68 19.15 -6.93
N LEU A 84 -8.83 19.06 -6.22
CA LEU A 84 -8.97 18.23 -5.02
C LEU A 84 -9.08 16.74 -5.33
N ALA A 85 -9.75 16.37 -6.41
CA ALA A 85 -10.08 14.99 -6.72
C ALA A 85 -8.85 14.06 -6.76
N PRO A 86 -7.80 14.32 -7.55
CA PRO A 86 -6.62 13.43 -7.58
C PRO A 86 -5.86 13.42 -6.25
N GLY A 87 -5.82 14.53 -5.52
CA GLY A 87 -5.22 14.60 -4.19
C GLY A 87 -5.93 13.69 -3.19
N LEU A 88 -7.26 13.70 -3.19
CA LEU A 88 -8.09 12.85 -2.34
C LEU A 88 -7.98 11.37 -2.71
N ILE A 89 -7.96 11.04 -4.01
CA ILE A 89 -7.75 9.66 -4.49
C ILE A 89 -6.42 9.15 -3.96
N MET A 90 -5.34 9.89 -4.17
CA MET A 90 -4.00 9.49 -3.76
C MET A 90 -3.86 9.37 -2.25
N MET A 91 -4.41 10.31 -1.49
CA MET A 91 -4.46 10.24 -0.03
C MET A 91 -5.18 8.98 0.46
N GLY A 92 -6.34 8.66 -0.13
CA GLY A 92 -7.08 7.44 0.15
C GLY A 92 -6.29 6.18 -0.17
N MET A 93 -5.61 6.12 -1.31
CA MET A 93 -4.73 5.02 -1.70
C MET A 93 -3.62 4.79 -0.65
N MET A 94 -2.90 5.84 -0.30
CA MET A 94 -1.77 5.79 0.63
C MET A 94 -2.22 5.32 2.03
N GLN A 95 -3.29 5.89 2.58
CA GLN A 95 -3.81 5.51 3.89
C GLN A 95 -4.29 4.05 3.94
N ASN A 96 -4.93 3.57 2.86
CA ASN A 96 -5.37 2.18 2.78
C ASN A 96 -4.22 1.19 2.57
N ALA A 97 -3.16 1.59 1.84
CA ALA A 97 -1.91 0.83 1.75
C ALA A 97 -1.28 0.64 3.13
N PHE A 98 -1.13 1.74 3.88
CA PHE A 98 -0.60 1.71 5.25
C PHE A 98 -1.46 0.83 6.16
N ALA A 99 -2.77 1.04 6.18
CA ALA A 99 -3.69 0.29 7.03
C ALA A 99 -3.61 -1.22 6.76
N ASN A 100 -3.56 -1.65 5.49
CA ASN A 100 -3.43 -3.07 5.17
C ASN A 100 -2.11 -3.67 5.69
N ALA A 101 -0.99 -3.01 5.39
CA ALA A 101 0.33 -3.48 5.75
C ALA A 101 0.57 -3.48 7.27
N SER A 102 0.09 -2.45 7.98
CA SER A 102 0.27 -2.31 9.43
C SER A 102 -0.47 -3.37 10.24
N PHE A 103 -1.58 -3.90 9.73
CA PHE A 103 -2.34 -4.95 10.42
C PHE A 103 -1.87 -6.36 10.07
N THR A 104 -1.17 -6.58 8.97
CA THR A 104 -0.87 -7.93 8.47
C THR A 104 -0.12 -8.80 9.48
N LEU A 105 1.09 -8.41 9.88
CA LEU A 105 1.87 -9.17 10.86
C LEU A 105 1.40 -8.91 12.31
N LEU A 106 0.88 -7.72 12.59
CA LEU A 106 0.38 -7.37 13.92
C LEU A 106 -0.76 -8.29 14.36
N VAL A 107 -1.73 -8.54 13.50
CA VAL A 107 -2.83 -9.49 13.79
C VAL A 107 -2.27 -10.89 14.04
N GLY A 108 -1.31 -11.34 13.22
CA GLY A 108 -0.65 -12.63 13.41
C GLY A 108 0.04 -12.74 14.77
N LYS A 109 0.74 -11.67 15.22
CA LYS A 109 1.37 -11.62 16.54
C LYS A 109 0.36 -11.69 17.67
N MET A 110 -0.71 -10.89 17.57
CA MET A 110 -1.72 -10.85 18.64
C MET A 110 -2.55 -12.12 18.76
N GLN A 111 -2.77 -12.83 17.64
CA GLN A 111 -3.50 -14.10 17.61
C GLN A 111 -2.61 -15.33 17.81
N GLY A 112 -1.30 -15.15 17.93
CA GLY A 112 -0.34 -16.27 18.01
C GLY A 112 -0.14 -17.01 16.68
N THR A 113 -0.68 -16.50 15.57
CA THR A 113 -0.60 -17.12 14.22
C THR A 113 0.53 -16.57 13.38
N ILE A 114 1.47 -15.82 13.97
CA ILE A 114 2.64 -15.28 13.26
C ILE A 114 3.48 -16.41 12.62
N ILE A 115 3.43 -17.58 13.21
CA ILE A 115 4.13 -18.76 12.74
C ILE A 115 3.67 -19.19 11.34
N ASP A 116 2.41 -18.93 10.99
CA ASP A 116 1.85 -19.22 9.66
C ASP A 116 2.48 -18.37 8.54
N TYR A 117 3.16 -17.28 8.89
CA TYR A 117 3.93 -16.44 7.97
C TYR A 117 5.41 -16.82 7.94
N LEU A 118 5.94 -17.37 9.03
CA LEU A 118 7.36 -17.63 9.20
C LEU A 118 7.77 -19.10 8.87
N MET A 119 6.83 -20.05 9.00
CA MET A 119 7.11 -21.48 8.72
C MET A 119 7.09 -21.87 7.23
N PRO A 120 6.26 -21.26 6.36
CA PRO A 120 6.31 -21.58 4.94
C PRO A 120 7.73 -21.36 4.39
N PRO A 121 8.17 -22.19 3.42
CA PRO A 121 9.51 -22.09 2.83
C PRO A 121 9.59 -20.89 1.87
N LEU A 122 9.41 -19.69 2.43
CA LEU A 122 9.51 -18.41 1.74
C LEU A 122 10.80 -17.71 2.17
N SER A 123 11.52 -17.14 1.21
CA SER A 123 12.60 -16.21 1.51
C SER A 123 12.03 -14.91 2.10
N THR A 124 12.87 -14.20 2.86
CA THR A 124 12.49 -12.89 3.43
C THR A 124 12.02 -11.91 2.35
N GLY A 125 12.65 -11.95 1.16
CA GLY A 125 12.24 -11.10 0.03
C GLY A 125 10.87 -11.46 -0.52
N GLU A 126 10.56 -12.75 -0.65
CA GLU A 126 9.23 -13.22 -1.10
C GLU A 126 8.14 -12.85 -0.11
N LEU A 127 8.41 -13.06 1.19
CA LEU A 127 7.47 -12.66 2.25
C LEU A 127 7.18 -11.16 2.18
N MET A 128 8.22 -10.32 2.16
CA MET A 128 8.08 -8.87 2.05
C MET A 128 7.31 -8.44 0.80
N THR A 129 7.69 -8.99 -0.36
CA THR A 129 7.06 -8.66 -1.65
C THR A 129 5.59 -9.05 -1.66
N GLY A 130 5.22 -10.22 -1.16
CA GLY A 130 3.83 -10.68 -1.07
C GLY A 130 2.97 -9.76 -0.21
N LEU A 131 3.49 -9.34 0.95
CA LEU A 131 2.79 -8.44 1.87
C LEU A 131 2.63 -7.03 1.30
N VAL A 132 3.69 -6.46 0.73
CA VAL A 132 3.66 -5.11 0.13
C VAL A 132 2.79 -5.10 -1.12
N ALA A 133 2.93 -6.08 -2.01
CA ALA A 133 2.13 -6.17 -3.23
C ALA A 133 0.63 -6.28 -2.94
N SER A 134 0.22 -7.07 -1.94
CA SER A 134 -1.19 -7.16 -1.53
C SER A 134 -1.73 -5.82 -1.01
N SER A 135 -0.91 -5.06 -0.29
CA SER A 135 -1.28 -3.75 0.25
C SER A 135 -1.39 -2.69 -0.86
N VAL A 136 -0.48 -2.70 -1.82
CA VAL A 136 -0.55 -1.85 -3.02
C VAL A 136 -1.78 -2.21 -3.86
N THR A 137 -2.09 -3.49 -4.04
CA THR A 137 -3.30 -3.94 -4.75
C THR A 137 -4.56 -3.39 -4.09
N ARG A 138 -4.67 -3.47 -2.76
CA ARG A 138 -5.80 -2.86 -2.04
C ARG A 138 -5.88 -1.36 -2.27
N ALA A 139 -4.75 -0.65 -2.21
CA ALA A 139 -4.70 0.79 -2.46
C ALA A 139 -5.20 1.15 -3.87
N VAL A 140 -4.75 0.41 -4.89
CA VAL A 140 -5.18 0.60 -6.28
C VAL A 140 -6.69 0.34 -6.43
N LEU A 141 -7.22 -0.69 -5.78
CA LEU A 141 -8.66 -0.97 -5.81
C LEU A 141 -9.48 0.13 -5.14
N VAL A 142 -9.01 0.65 -3.99
CA VAL A 142 -9.66 1.79 -3.32
C VAL A 142 -9.58 3.04 -4.21
N GLY A 143 -8.40 3.37 -4.74
CA GLY A 143 -8.23 4.51 -5.65
C GLY A 143 -9.11 4.40 -6.90
N GLY A 144 -9.18 3.21 -7.50
CA GLY A 144 -10.06 2.93 -8.64
C GLY A 144 -11.54 3.06 -8.30
N ALA A 145 -11.96 2.60 -7.12
CA ALA A 145 -13.35 2.75 -6.65
C ALA A 145 -13.71 4.22 -6.44
N VAL A 146 -12.82 5.00 -5.82
CA VAL A 146 -13.00 6.46 -5.64
C VAL A 146 -13.07 7.15 -7.01
N TRP A 147 -12.14 6.87 -7.89
CA TRP A 147 -12.09 7.42 -9.24
C TRP A 147 -13.37 7.12 -10.02
N LEU A 148 -13.84 5.86 -10.01
CA LEU A 148 -15.10 5.46 -10.64
C LEU A 148 -16.31 6.23 -10.09
N MET A 149 -16.38 6.43 -8.77
CA MET A 149 -17.44 7.21 -8.16
C MET A 149 -17.39 8.68 -8.59
N MET A 150 -16.18 9.27 -8.68
CA MET A 150 -15.99 10.65 -9.08
C MET A 150 -16.34 10.90 -10.56
N LEU A 151 -16.17 9.91 -11.44
CA LEU A 151 -16.59 10.00 -12.85
C LEU A 151 -18.10 10.28 -13.02
N PHE A 152 -18.91 9.79 -12.08
CA PHE A 152 -20.37 10.03 -12.09
C PHE A 152 -20.77 11.30 -11.36
N TRP A 153 -19.82 12.05 -10.78
CA TRP A 153 -20.14 13.25 -10.04
C TRP A 153 -20.15 14.49 -10.96
N PRO A 154 -21.26 15.24 -11.05
CA PRO A 154 -21.35 16.39 -11.93
C PRO A 154 -20.34 17.49 -11.57
N GLY A 155 -19.65 18.02 -12.56
CA GLY A 155 -18.73 19.16 -12.39
C GLY A 155 -17.33 18.81 -11.92
N VAL A 156 -16.95 17.54 -11.97
CA VAL A 156 -15.58 17.06 -11.72
C VAL A 156 -15.05 16.36 -12.96
N ASP A 157 -13.95 16.86 -13.49
CA ASP A 157 -13.19 16.16 -14.53
C ASP A 157 -12.04 15.40 -13.89
N VAL A 158 -12.08 14.08 -13.97
CA VAL A 158 -11.06 13.14 -13.50
C VAL A 158 -10.50 12.33 -14.64
N SER A 159 -10.47 12.89 -15.85
CA SER A 159 -9.81 12.27 -17.01
C SER A 159 -8.31 12.37 -16.86
N PRO A 160 -7.54 11.26 -16.93
CA PRO A 160 -6.10 11.34 -16.78
C PRO A 160 -5.44 11.89 -18.06
N GLU A 161 -4.69 12.98 -17.96
CA GLU A 161 -3.89 13.54 -19.07
C GLU A 161 -2.59 12.78 -19.26
N HIS A 162 -1.94 12.38 -18.17
CA HIS A 162 -0.64 11.70 -18.18
C HIS A 162 -0.72 10.38 -17.42
N LEU A 163 -1.23 9.33 -18.07
CA LEU A 163 -1.46 8.03 -17.46
C LEU A 163 -0.20 7.41 -16.81
N TRP A 164 0.99 7.63 -17.40
CA TRP A 164 2.24 7.15 -16.82
C TRP A 164 2.50 7.73 -15.42
N ALA A 165 2.17 9.01 -15.21
CA ALA A 165 2.34 9.65 -13.91
C ALA A 165 1.34 9.13 -12.87
N VAL A 166 0.07 8.92 -13.27
CA VAL A 166 -0.95 8.28 -12.42
C VAL A 166 -0.45 6.91 -11.94
N VAL A 167 0.04 6.08 -12.85
CA VAL A 167 0.53 4.74 -12.51
C VAL A 167 1.78 4.81 -11.65
N TRP A 168 2.78 5.61 -12.05
CA TRP A 168 4.04 5.72 -11.32
C TRP A 168 3.86 6.23 -9.89
N PHE A 169 3.23 7.41 -9.74
CA PHE A 169 3.06 8.02 -8.43
C PHE A 169 2.04 7.26 -7.56
N GLY A 170 1.00 6.70 -8.17
CA GLY A 170 0.05 5.83 -7.49
C GLY A 170 0.69 4.59 -6.89
N LEU A 171 1.54 3.90 -7.66
CA LEU A 171 2.26 2.72 -7.18
C LEU A 171 3.35 3.09 -6.17
N MET A 172 4.18 4.10 -6.46
CA MET A 172 5.28 4.48 -5.57
C MET A 172 4.80 5.03 -4.23
N GLY A 173 3.77 5.87 -4.22
CA GLY A 173 3.21 6.38 -2.97
C GLY A 173 2.48 5.30 -2.16
N SER A 174 1.75 4.40 -2.82
CA SER A 174 1.15 3.24 -2.15
C SER A 174 2.19 2.29 -1.58
N ALA A 175 3.29 2.03 -2.31
CA ALA A 175 4.40 1.20 -1.84
C ALA A 175 5.11 1.85 -0.64
N LEU A 176 5.34 3.17 -0.68
CA LEU A 176 5.93 3.92 0.43
C LEU A 176 5.15 3.69 1.73
N LEU A 177 3.85 3.87 1.68
CA LEU A 177 2.98 3.67 2.84
C LEU A 177 2.82 2.20 3.21
N SER A 178 2.92 1.27 2.26
CA SER A 178 2.97 -0.17 2.55
C SER A 178 4.23 -0.54 3.31
N PHE A 179 5.40 -0.01 2.94
CA PHE A 179 6.63 -0.23 3.71
C PHE A 179 6.57 0.38 5.11
N LEU A 180 6.08 1.62 5.26
CA LEU A 180 5.86 2.23 6.57
C LEU A 180 4.87 1.42 7.43
N GLY A 181 3.79 0.92 6.83
CA GLY A 181 2.85 0.04 7.48
C GLY A 181 3.49 -1.29 7.90
N LEU A 182 4.30 -1.89 7.04
CA LEU A 182 5.03 -3.12 7.34
C LEU A 182 6.02 -2.92 8.50
N LEU A 183 6.78 -1.81 8.51
CA LEU A 183 7.65 -1.43 9.64
C LEU A 183 6.83 -1.29 10.93
N THR A 184 5.68 -0.63 10.84
CA THR A 184 4.75 -0.50 11.97
C THR A 184 4.30 -1.88 12.47
N SER A 185 3.94 -2.81 11.58
CA SER A 185 3.48 -4.15 11.95
C SER A 185 4.59 -5.01 12.58
N ILE A 186 5.86 -4.79 12.19
CA ILE A 186 7.01 -5.44 12.82
C ILE A 186 7.23 -4.89 14.23
N TRP A 187 7.16 -3.57 14.40
CA TRP A 187 7.44 -2.91 15.66
C TRP A 187 6.28 -3.01 16.67
N ALA A 188 5.03 -2.86 16.21
CA ALA A 188 3.86 -2.81 17.06
C ALA A 188 3.57 -4.18 17.72
N GLU A 189 3.15 -4.14 18.97
CA GLU A 189 2.75 -5.30 19.78
C GLU A 189 1.25 -5.28 20.10
N LYS A 190 0.62 -4.10 19.98
CA LYS A 190 -0.81 -3.87 20.25
C LYS A 190 -1.42 -3.03 19.14
N PHE A 191 -2.74 -3.12 18.96
CA PHE A 191 -3.46 -2.28 17.99
C PHE A 191 -3.29 -0.79 18.26
N ASP A 192 -3.20 -0.39 19.54
CA ASP A 192 -2.99 1.00 19.94
C ASP A 192 -1.70 1.60 19.38
N HIS A 193 -0.63 0.81 19.25
CA HIS A 193 0.62 1.25 18.63
C HIS A 193 0.42 1.60 17.15
N SER A 194 -0.32 0.76 16.41
CA SER A 194 -0.63 1.03 15.00
C SER A 194 -1.56 2.25 14.86
N ALA A 195 -2.57 2.37 15.75
CA ALA A 195 -3.47 3.51 15.79
C ALA A 195 -2.71 4.83 16.10
N ALA A 196 -1.75 4.78 17.02
CA ALA A 196 -0.91 5.94 17.34
C ALA A 196 -0.11 6.42 16.12
N ILE A 197 0.57 5.51 15.40
CA ILE A 197 1.29 5.88 14.17
C ILE A 197 0.34 6.44 13.11
N THR A 198 -0.85 5.84 12.94
CA THR A 198 -1.86 6.34 12.02
C THR A 198 -2.27 7.77 12.34
N ASN A 199 -2.61 8.05 13.61
CA ASN A 199 -3.18 9.33 14.03
C ASN A 199 -2.13 10.44 14.25
N PHE A 200 -0.92 10.09 14.70
CA PHE A 200 0.11 11.08 15.00
C PHE A 200 1.13 11.28 13.87
N VAL A 201 1.25 10.34 12.94
CA VAL A 201 2.22 10.41 11.84
C VAL A 201 1.52 10.45 10.49
N VAL A 202 0.78 9.39 10.13
CA VAL A 202 0.22 9.25 8.77
C VAL A 202 -0.84 10.32 8.48
N ALA A 203 -1.78 10.55 9.41
CA ALA A 203 -2.86 11.51 9.19
C ALA A 203 -2.34 12.96 9.09
N PRO A 204 -1.49 13.49 10.01
CA PRO A 204 -0.94 14.83 9.87
C PRO A 204 -0.08 15.03 8.61
N LEU A 205 0.78 14.06 8.26
CA LEU A 205 1.57 14.13 7.04
C LEU A 205 0.71 14.12 5.78
N SER A 206 -0.39 13.35 5.78
CA SER A 206 -1.36 13.35 4.68
C SER A 206 -2.06 14.69 4.52
N LEU A 207 -2.42 15.35 5.62
CA LEU A 207 -3.05 16.69 5.59
C LEU A 207 -2.07 17.78 5.13
N LEU A 208 -0.80 17.69 5.54
CA LEU A 208 0.26 18.65 5.16
C LEU A 208 0.86 18.40 3.77
N SER A 209 0.31 17.47 3.01
CA SER A 209 0.85 17.05 1.71
C SER A 209 0.30 17.85 0.51
N GLY A 210 -0.41 18.95 0.74
CA GLY A 210 -0.99 19.75 -0.35
C GLY A 210 -2.23 19.10 -1.00
N THR A 211 -2.92 18.18 -0.30
CA THR A 211 -4.17 17.57 -0.79
C THR A 211 -5.26 18.61 -1.00
N PHE A 212 -5.38 19.55 -0.06
CA PHE A 212 -6.49 20.51 0.02
C PHE A 212 -6.13 21.94 -0.43
N TYR A 213 -4.87 22.21 -0.70
CA TYR A 213 -4.33 23.53 -1.04
C TYR A 213 -3.07 23.40 -1.89
N ALA A 214 -2.76 24.46 -2.66
CA ALA A 214 -1.47 24.55 -3.32
C ALA A 214 -0.40 24.93 -2.29
N VAL A 215 0.72 24.20 -2.27
CA VAL A 215 1.80 24.39 -1.28
C VAL A 215 2.43 25.78 -1.42
N ASP A 216 2.43 26.33 -2.63
CA ASP A 216 2.92 27.70 -2.88
C ASP A 216 2.13 28.79 -2.19
N SER A 217 0.87 28.56 -1.80
CA SER A 217 0.06 29.50 -1.03
C SER A 217 0.39 29.56 0.45
N LEU A 218 1.24 28.66 0.96
CA LEU A 218 1.62 28.59 2.37
C LEU A 218 2.70 29.59 2.74
N SER A 219 2.79 29.90 4.04
CA SER A 219 3.93 30.65 4.59
C SER A 219 5.25 29.89 4.39
N PRO A 220 6.41 30.58 4.34
CA PRO A 220 7.70 29.94 4.05
C PRO A 220 8.04 28.74 4.94
N THR A 221 7.68 28.81 6.22
CA THR A 221 7.91 27.70 7.18
C THR A 221 7.11 26.46 6.84
N PHE A 222 5.80 26.61 6.59
CA PHE A 222 4.96 25.47 6.25
C PHE A 222 5.27 24.92 4.86
N ARG A 223 5.69 25.78 3.91
CA ARG A 223 6.18 25.34 2.60
C ARG A 223 7.42 24.44 2.75
N ALA A 224 8.40 24.85 3.57
CA ALA A 224 9.60 24.04 3.83
C ALA A 224 9.24 22.67 4.44
N ILE A 225 8.30 22.62 5.41
CA ILE A 225 7.81 21.38 6.01
C ILE A 225 7.14 20.49 4.96
N SER A 226 6.30 21.07 4.08
CA SER A 226 5.63 20.33 3.01
C SER A 226 6.64 19.74 2.02
N HIS A 227 7.67 20.47 1.63
CA HIS A 227 8.73 19.94 0.77
C HIS A 227 9.59 18.86 1.42
N ALA A 228 9.69 18.81 2.75
CA ALA A 228 10.34 17.72 3.47
C ALA A 228 9.44 16.47 3.58
N ASN A 229 8.14 16.60 3.29
CA ASN A 229 7.16 15.54 3.40
C ASN A 229 7.12 14.68 2.11
N PRO A 230 7.45 13.38 2.14
CA PRO A 230 7.40 12.54 0.94
C PRO A 230 5.99 12.35 0.37
N PHE A 231 4.95 12.49 1.20
CA PHE A 231 3.55 12.41 0.76
C PHE A 231 3.20 13.53 -0.22
N PHE A 232 3.82 14.70 -0.05
CA PHE A 232 3.66 15.83 -0.96
C PHE A 232 4.06 15.47 -2.39
N TYR A 233 5.21 14.83 -2.59
CA TYR A 233 5.67 14.43 -3.91
C TYR A 233 4.76 13.38 -4.56
N ALA A 234 4.23 12.45 -3.76
CA ALA A 234 3.29 11.45 -4.26
C ALA A 234 1.99 12.10 -4.75
N ILE A 235 1.42 13.03 -3.97
CA ILE A 235 0.17 13.70 -4.31
C ILE A 235 0.35 14.71 -5.45
N SER A 236 1.43 15.51 -5.43
CA SER A 236 1.74 16.46 -6.49
C SER A 236 1.95 15.77 -7.84
N GLY A 237 2.72 14.67 -7.87
CA GLY A 237 2.96 13.90 -9.07
C GLY A 237 1.72 13.13 -9.58
N PHE A 238 0.90 12.61 -8.67
CA PHE A 238 -0.36 11.96 -9.02
C PHE A 238 -1.36 12.98 -9.60
N ARG A 239 -1.42 14.21 -9.02
CA ARG A 239 -2.22 15.31 -9.54
C ARG A 239 -1.79 15.72 -10.94
N TYR A 240 -0.48 15.83 -11.18
CA TYR A 240 0.05 16.07 -12.53
C TYR A 240 -0.48 15.04 -13.53
N GLY A 241 -0.65 13.81 -13.14
CA GLY A 241 -1.21 12.76 -13.98
C GLY A 241 -2.65 13.02 -14.45
N PHE A 242 -3.44 13.78 -13.69
CA PHE A 242 -4.84 14.08 -14.03
C PHE A 242 -5.01 15.48 -14.66
N VAL A 243 -4.37 16.49 -14.12
CA VAL A 243 -4.64 17.90 -14.46
C VAL A 243 -3.43 18.58 -15.13
N GLY A 244 -2.34 17.86 -15.41
CA GLY A 244 -1.16 18.43 -16.04
C GLY A 244 -0.38 19.45 -15.21
N VAL A 245 -0.86 19.77 -13.98
CA VAL A 245 -0.27 20.79 -13.10
C VAL A 245 0.32 20.15 -11.86
N SER A 246 1.52 20.58 -11.45
CA SER A 246 2.19 20.07 -10.26
C SER A 246 2.79 21.18 -9.40
N ASP A 247 2.76 20.99 -8.08
CA ASP A 247 3.38 21.89 -7.09
C ASP A 247 4.91 21.66 -6.95
N SER A 248 5.45 20.61 -7.60
CA SER A 248 6.88 20.24 -7.48
C SER A 248 7.45 19.75 -8.81
N PRO A 249 8.79 19.83 -9.02
CA PRO A 249 9.42 19.22 -10.18
C PRO A 249 9.16 17.70 -10.21
N ILE A 250 8.50 17.22 -11.28
CA ILE A 250 8.04 15.84 -11.43
C ILE A 250 9.19 14.83 -11.30
N LEU A 251 10.32 15.11 -11.96
CA LEU A 251 11.49 14.21 -11.91
C LEU A 251 12.06 14.09 -10.50
N LEU A 252 12.15 15.20 -9.77
CA LEU A 252 12.62 15.20 -8.38
C LEU A 252 11.67 14.40 -7.48
N GLY A 253 10.34 14.56 -7.65
CA GLY A 253 9.34 13.78 -6.95
C GLY A 253 9.44 12.29 -7.26
N ALA A 254 9.59 11.92 -8.53
CA ALA A 254 9.71 10.53 -8.95
C ALA A 254 10.97 9.86 -8.39
N LEU A 255 12.13 10.53 -8.44
CA LEU A 255 13.39 10.00 -7.93
C LEU A 255 13.42 9.93 -6.40
N SER A 256 12.89 10.95 -5.71
CA SER A 256 12.83 10.96 -4.24
C SER A 256 11.94 9.84 -3.70
N LEU A 257 10.78 9.61 -4.31
CA LEU A 257 9.91 8.48 -3.95
C LEU A 257 10.57 7.14 -4.21
N LEU A 258 11.24 6.98 -5.35
CA LEU A 258 11.98 5.75 -5.66
C LEU A 258 13.08 5.50 -4.61
N ALA A 259 13.90 6.50 -4.31
CA ALA A 259 14.98 6.39 -3.35
C ALA A 259 14.46 6.02 -1.94
N LEU A 260 13.36 6.65 -1.50
CA LEU A 260 12.72 6.34 -0.22
C LEU A 260 12.12 4.94 -0.19
N ASN A 261 11.47 4.50 -1.26
CA ASN A 261 10.96 3.12 -1.35
C ASN A 261 12.08 2.10 -1.28
N VAL A 262 13.19 2.33 -1.97
CA VAL A 262 14.38 1.45 -1.89
C VAL A 262 14.94 1.43 -0.48
N ALA A 263 15.12 2.60 0.16
CA ALA A 263 15.64 2.69 1.51
C ALA A 263 14.74 1.97 2.54
N LEU A 264 13.43 2.21 2.48
CA LEU A 264 12.47 1.54 3.36
C LEU A 264 12.36 0.04 3.06
N GLY A 265 12.45 -0.36 1.79
CA GLY A 265 12.49 -1.76 1.38
C GLY A 265 13.69 -2.49 1.96
N ILE A 266 14.88 -1.90 1.89
CA ILE A 266 16.10 -2.45 2.50
C ILE A 266 15.94 -2.55 4.03
N LEU A 267 15.41 -1.51 4.67
CA LEU A 267 15.16 -1.50 6.12
C LEU A 267 14.18 -2.61 6.52
N CYS A 268 13.05 -2.73 5.83
CA CYS A 268 12.07 -3.80 6.06
C CYS A 268 12.70 -5.18 5.88
N TYR A 269 13.48 -5.37 4.81
CA TYR A 269 14.17 -6.63 4.54
C TYR A 269 15.14 -7.00 5.67
N CYS A 270 15.96 -6.05 6.13
CA CYS A 270 16.90 -6.27 7.21
C CYS A 270 16.20 -6.64 8.53
N LEU A 271 15.10 -5.95 8.87
CA LEU A 271 14.34 -6.21 10.09
C LEU A 271 13.62 -7.56 10.03
N LEU A 272 13.00 -7.90 8.91
CA LEU A 272 12.37 -9.21 8.72
C LEU A 272 13.40 -10.34 8.79
N ARG A 273 14.58 -10.17 8.16
CA ARG A 273 15.66 -11.14 8.18
C ARG A 273 16.25 -11.34 9.57
N SER A 274 16.36 -10.29 10.37
CA SER A 274 16.87 -10.39 11.75
C SER A 274 15.87 -11.07 12.69
N GLY A 275 14.59 -11.16 12.31
CA GLY A 275 13.52 -11.68 13.17
C GLY A 275 13.21 -10.78 14.37
N TRP A 276 13.66 -9.51 14.32
CA TRP A 276 13.46 -8.55 15.41
C TRP A 276 11.97 -8.32 15.66
N LYS A 277 11.55 -8.50 16.92
CA LYS A 277 10.16 -8.39 17.36
C LYS A 277 9.13 -9.27 16.60
N LEU A 278 9.59 -10.27 15.86
CA LEU A 278 8.72 -11.26 15.21
C LEU A 278 8.57 -12.53 16.04
N LYS A 279 9.54 -12.82 16.92
CA LYS A 279 9.48 -13.93 17.86
C LYS A 279 8.83 -13.40 19.15
N ALA A 280 7.71 -14.02 19.54
CA ALA A 280 7.10 -13.82 20.85
C ALA A 280 7.99 -14.48 21.93
#